data_c5679aa1c3a8c6a5fcdc771e7bb12733
#
_entry.id   c5679aa1c3a8c6a5fcdc771e7bb12733
#
_cell.length_a   1.000
_cell.length_b   1.000
_cell.length_c   1.000
_cell.angle_alpha   90.00
_cell.angle_beta   90.00
_cell.angle_gamma   90.00
#
_symmetry.space_group_name_H-M   'P 1'
#
loop_
_entity.id
_entity.type
_entity.pdbx_description
1 polymer ?
#
loop_
_entity_poly.entity_id
_entity_poly.type
_entity_poly.pdbx_seq_one_letter_code
_entity_poly.pdbx_strand_id
1 'polypeptide(L)'
;MSVRSVAAAMPVRDQMRQELVDAAAAQARGYFLPDEDERLRDVFVRYLSLRATLLEVVGSIQELIDQLDEAGEREEVWDDRLRAFIIGFLAAAMLMRAASFVVDLAAGRSVVRKKLDEAEPRFGIPAKSFTAVYKNLGSYRSMWRFLSALRFYELHAEDIAALGRDQHMKGLIELLNEESKYFQNSKQAYLRRKLHYRLHSFKRRHVSGYKKVMFQLLKLSGRVVSEMRQPFVKAHGQGKRVTVDVLAEIKPLLRAGDVLITRHDDAMSNLFLPGYWPHAALYIGDAQERSELGVQLSGAGPLRAEECHFLEAKKDGVLLRRIEETLNVDAFMVLRPMLEQEQRAQALSRGLTHEGKLYDFMFDFRVADRLACTEVIYRTYHGIGELDQAVSFELRRHSGRPCISAEDLIEQAIGSGHFEKVADFGVEEDVVRIF
;
A
#
# COMPACT_ATOMS: atom_id res chain seq x y z
N MET A 1 6.55 -24.76 -3.79
CA MET A 1 5.79 -24.15 -4.91
C MET A 1 6.58 -24.33 -6.19
N SER A 2 6.05 -24.92 -7.26
CA SER A 2 6.82 -25.22 -8.46
C SER A 2 6.90 -23.98 -9.37
N VAL A 3 7.95 -23.90 -10.22
CA VAL A 3 8.09 -22.85 -11.24
C VAL A 3 6.84 -22.76 -12.13
N ARG A 4 6.17 -23.90 -12.40
CA ARG A 4 4.88 -23.94 -13.12
C ARG A 4 3.77 -23.19 -12.41
N SER A 5 3.66 -23.33 -11.08
CA SER A 5 2.64 -22.60 -10.30
C SER A 5 2.88 -21.09 -10.32
N VAL A 6 4.15 -20.69 -10.28
CA VAL A 6 4.54 -19.29 -10.44
C VAL A 6 4.22 -18.78 -11.84
N ALA A 7 4.50 -19.56 -12.88
CA ALA A 7 4.17 -19.20 -14.27
C ALA A 7 2.68 -18.95 -14.46
N ALA A 8 1.82 -19.83 -13.90
CA ALA A 8 0.37 -19.67 -13.95
C ALA A 8 -0.15 -18.44 -13.16
N ALA A 9 0.58 -18.02 -12.13
CA ALA A 9 0.24 -16.85 -11.30
C ALA A 9 0.81 -15.53 -11.86
N MET A 10 1.65 -15.59 -12.89
CA MET A 10 2.24 -14.40 -13.51
C MET A 10 1.16 -13.57 -14.21
N PRO A 11 1.14 -12.25 -13.98
CA PRO A 11 0.18 -11.38 -14.64
C PRO A 11 0.38 -11.36 -16.15
N VAL A 12 -0.70 -11.53 -16.88
CA VAL A 12 -0.73 -11.42 -18.35
C VAL A 12 -1.02 -9.95 -18.70
N ARG A 13 -0.27 -9.38 -19.65
CA ARG A 13 -0.36 -7.96 -20.03
C ARG A 13 -1.77 -7.49 -20.37
N ASP A 14 -2.57 -8.37 -20.99
CA ASP A 14 -3.95 -8.04 -21.36
C ASP A 14 -4.90 -7.97 -20.16
N GLN A 15 -4.58 -8.66 -19.07
CA GLN A 15 -5.35 -8.63 -17.82
C GLN A 15 -5.07 -7.35 -17.00
N MET A 16 -4.04 -6.59 -17.35
CA MET A 16 -3.58 -5.41 -16.62
C MET A 16 -3.85 -4.09 -17.36
N ARG A 17 -4.90 -4.07 -18.18
CA ARG A 17 -5.31 -2.86 -18.90
C ARG A 17 -5.78 -1.76 -17.96
N GLN A 18 -6.47 -2.14 -16.88
CA GLN A 18 -7.00 -1.19 -15.91
C GLN A 18 -5.88 -0.47 -15.17
N GLU A 19 -4.84 -1.17 -14.75
CA GLU A 19 -3.69 -0.58 -14.05
C GLU A 19 -2.92 0.40 -14.93
N LEU A 20 -2.87 0.16 -16.24
CA LEU A 20 -2.26 1.10 -17.19
C LEU A 20 -3.11 2.36 -17.37
N VAL A 21 -4.44 2.21 -17.38
CA VAL A 21 -5.40 3.33 -17.43
C VAL A 21 -5.29 4.16 -16.16
N ASP A 22 -5.33 3.52 -15.00
CA ASP A 22 -5.20 4.14 -13.68
C ASP A 22 -3.86 4.88 -13.56
N ALA A 23 -2.77 4.26 -13.99
CA ALA A 23 -1.44 4.87 -13.99
C ALA A 23 -1.35 6.12 -14.88
N ALA A 24 -2.04 6.14 -16.02
CA ALA A 24 -2.10 7.30 -16.90
C ALA A 24 -2.97 8.41 -16.29
N ALA A 25 -4.13 8.08 -15.73
CA ALA A 25 -5.03 9.01 -15.06
C ALA A 25 -4.36 9.63 -13.81
N ALA A 26 -3.73 8.81 -12.97
CA ALA A 26 -2.99 9.27 -11.81
C ALA A 26 -1.81 10.16 -12.18
N GLN A 27 -1.09 9.86 -13.27
CA GLN A 27 0.00 10.72 -13.76
C GLN A 27 -0.52 12.09 -14.22
N ALA A 28 -1.66 12.15 -14.89
CA ALA A 28 -2.28 13.41 -15.33
C ALA A 28 -2.79 14.24 -14.14
N ARG A 29 -3.41 13.60 -13.17
CA ARG A 29 -3.97 14.22 -11.95
C ARG A 29 -2.88 14.59 -10.94
N GLY A 30 -1.79 13.82 -10.88
CA GLY A 30 -0.67 14.02 -9.96
C GLY A 30 -0.73 13.14 -8.69
N TYR A 31 -1.77 12.34 -8.50
CA TYR A 31 -1.98 11.40 -7.38
C TYR A 31 -2.92 10.26 -7.78
N PHE A 32 -2.92 9.17 -7.02
CA PHE A 32 -3.85 8.05 -7.14
C PHE A 32 -5.11 8.27 -6.32
N LEU A 33 -6.27 7.87 -6.85
CA LEU A 33 -7.48 7.68 -6.06
C LEU A 33 -7.32 6.43 -5.16
N PRO A 34 -8.09 6.30 -4.07
CA PRO A 34 -7.93 5.19 -3.13
C PRO A 34 -8.05 3.81 -3.77
N ASP A 35 -9.02 3.61 -4.67
CA ASP A 35 -9.25 2.35 -5.37
C ASP A 35 -8.16 2.04 -6.43
N GLU A 36 -7.67 3.06 -7.14
CA GLU A 36 -6.52 2.95 -8.05
C GLU A 36 -5.25 2.61 -7.27
N ASP A 37 -5.07 3.23 -6.10
CA ASP A 37 -3.96 2.99 -5.19
C ASP A 37 -3.96 1.55 -4.67
N GLU A 38 -5.12 1.05 -4.26
CA GLU A 38 -5.32 -0.32 -3.80
C GLU A 38 -4.98 -1.33 -4.90
N ARG A 39 -5.51 -1.16 -6.11
CA ARG A 39 -5.20 -2.04 -7.25
C ARG A 39 -3.71 -2.07 -7.57
N LEU A 40 -3.05 -0.90 -7.65
CA LEU A 40 -1.62 -0.83 -7.93
C LEU A 40 -0.79 -1.48 -6.81
N ARG A 41 -1.15 -1.28 -5.55
CA ARG A 41 -0.52 -1.91 -4.40
C ARG A 41 -0.64 -3.43 -4.47
N ASP A 42 -1.82 -3.95 -4.74
CA ASP A 42 -2.07 -5.40 -4.80
C ASP A 42 -1.26 -6.07 -5.92
N VAL A 43 -1.16 -5.42 -7.07
CA VAL A 43 -0.27 -5.86 -8.17
C VAL A 43 1.19 -5.89 -7.72
N PHE A 44 1.63 -4.86 -7.01
CA PHE A 44 3.02 -4.79 -6.56
C PHE A 44 3.33 -5.78 -5.43
N VAL A 45 2.42 -5.99 -4.49
CA VAL A 45 2.52 -7.03 -3.45
C VAL A 45 2.63 -8.41 -4.09
N ARG A 46 1.75 -8.73 -5.03
CA ARG A 46 1.78 -10.00 -5.79
C ARG A 46 3.11 -10.17 -6.54
N TYR A 47 3.57 -9.12 -7.22
CA TYR A 47 4.86 -9.13 -7.90
C TYR A 47 6.02 -9.42 -6.94
N LEU A 48 6.06 -8.77 -5.77
CA LEU A 48 7.14 -8.98 -4.79
C LEU A 48 7.12 -10.40 -4.21
N SER A 49 5.94 -10.97 -3.98
CA SER A 49 5.78 -12.35 -3.53
C SER A 49 6.30 -13.34 -4.58
N LEU A 50 5.87 -13.22 -5.84
CA LEU A 50 6.36 -14.06 -6.94
C LEU A 50 7.88 -13.92 -7.13
N ARG A 51 8.37 -12.68 -7.02
CA ARG A 51 9.82 -12.39 -7.08
C ARG A 51 10.59 -13.09 -5.97
N ALA A 52 10.10 -13.08 -4.73
CA ALA A 52 10.76 -13.77 -3.62
C ALA A 52 10.87 -15.28 -3.88
N THR A 53 9.77 -15.90 -4.30
CA THR A 53 9.75 -17.35 -4.65
C THR A 53 10.72 -17.70 -5.78
N LEU A 54 10.76 -16.88 -6.85
CA LEU A 54 11.67 -17.13 -7.96
C LEU A 54 13.14 -16.94 -7.58
N LEU A 55 13.45 -15.98 -6.72
CA LEU A 55 14.81 -15.77 -6.20
C LEU A 55 15.27 -16.95 -5.32
N GLU A 56 14.36 -17.52 -4.53
CA GLU A 56 14.64 -18.73 -3.75
C GLU A 56 14.95 -19.92 -4.67
N VAL A 57 14.15 -20.12 -5.72
CA VAL A 57 14.44 -21.15 -6.74
C VAL A 57 15.80 -20.94 -7.38
N VAL A 58 16.12 -19.72 -7.82
CA VAL A 58 17.43 -19.42 -8.43
C VAL A 58 18.58 -19.68 -7.44
N GLY A 59 18.42 -19.35 -6.16
CA GLY A 59 19.41 -19.62 -5.12
C GLY A 59 19.65 -21.12 -4.92
N SER A 60 18.56 -21.89 -4.74
CA SER A 60 18.64 -23.35 -4.55
C SER A 60 19.25 -24.08 -5.76
N ILE A 61 18.94 -23.61 -6.98
CA ILE A 61 19.51 -24.18 -8.21
C ILE A 61 21.01 -23.85 -8.32
N GLN A 62 21.44 -22.67 -7.91
CA GLN A 62 22.87 -22.33 -7.90
C GLN A 62 23.65 -23.26 -6.96
N GLU A 63 23.15 -23.49 -5.77
CA GLU A 63 23.74 -24.42 -4.80
C GLU A 63 23.84 -25.85 -5.37
N LEU A 64 22.79 -26.31 -6.08
CA LEU A 64 22.77 -27.60 -6.73
C LEU A 64 23.82 -27.69 -7.87
N ILE A 65 23.91 -26.64 -8.70
CA ILE A 65 24.93 -26.60 -9.79
C ILE A 65 26.33 -26.65 -9.20
N ASP A 66 26.61 -25.88 -8.14
CA ASP A 66 27.92 -25.88 -7.48
C ASP A 66 28.28 -27.30 -6.96
N GLN A 67 27.31 -28.03 -6.38
CA GLN A 67 27.50 -29.44 -5.95
C GLN A 67 27.75 -30.40 -7.13
N LEU A 68 27.05 -30.23 -8.25
CA LEU A 68 27.23 -31.03 -9.46
C LEU A 68 28.58 -30.76 -10.13
N ASP A 69 29.08 -29.52 -10.01
CA ASP A 69 30.41 -29.17 -10.51
C ASP A 69 31.55 -29.87 -9.74
N GLU A 70 31.36 -30.09 -8.43
CA GLU A 70 32.27 -30.86 -7.59
C GLU A 70 32.25 -32.38 -7.91
N ALA A 71 31.15 -32.91 -8.45
CA ALA A 71 30.96 -34.35 -8.72
C ALA A 71 31.67 -34.86 -9.99
N GLY A 72 32.19 -33.97 -10.84
CA GLY A 72 33.00 -34.30 -12.03
C GLY A 72 32.19 -34.42 -13.35
N GLU A 73 32.88 -34.79 -14.43
CA GLU A 73 32.33 -34.78 -15.81
C GLU A 73 31.81 -36.18 -16.25
N ARG A 74 30.81 -36.72 -15.53
CA ARG A 74 30.10 -37.93 -15.97
C ARG A 74 28.89 -37.56 -16.82
N GLU A 75 28.48 -38.40 -17.77
CA GLU A 75 27.31 -38.16 -18.64
C GLU A 75 26.01 -37.98 -17.85
N GLU A 76 25.79 -38.77 -16.78
CA GLU A 76 24.65 -38.62 -15.88
C GLU A 76 24.63 -37.26 -15.16
N VAL A 77 25.81 -36.75 -14.78
CA VAL A 77 25.97 -35.43 -14.16
C VAL A 77 25.69 -34.32 -15.16
N TRP A 78 25.95 -34.53 -16.44
CA TRP A 78 25.63 -33.54 -17.49
C TRP A 78 24.14 -33.34 -17.66
N ASP A 79 23.36 -34.42 -17.71
CA ASP A 79 21.88 -34.35 -17.80
C ASP A 79 21.29 -33.64 -16.60
N ASP A 80 21.75 -33.90 -15.38
CA ASP A 80 21.30 -33.25 -14.17
C ASP A 80 21.68 -31.75 -14.15
N ARG A 81 22.85 -31.39 -14.66
CA ARG A 81 23.26 -30.00 -14.87
C ARG A 81 22.32 -29.26 -15.83
N LEU A 82 21.96 -29.89 -16.95
CA LEU A 82 21.02 -29.31 -17.92
C LEU A 82 19.64 -29.15 -17.32
N ARG A 83 19.14 -30.11 -16.53
CA ARG A 83 17.87 -30.03 -15.81
C ARG A 83 17.88 -28.87 -14.81
N ALA A 84 18.92 -28.77 -13.99
CA ALA A 84 19.11 -27.68 -13.05
C ALA A 84 19.17 -26.32 -13.77
N PHE A 85 19.95 -26.24 -14.86
CA PHE A 85 20.05 -25.05 -15.70
C PHE A 85 18.71 -24.61 -16.25
N ILE A 86 17.90 -25.52 -16.80
CA ILE A 86 16.55 -25.20 -17.36
C ILE A 86 15.66 -24.57 -16.29
N ILE A 87 15.63 -25.17 -15.09
CA ILE A 87 14.81 -24.66 -13.98
C ILE A 87 15.28 -23.26 -13.54
N GLY A 88 16.59 -23.10 -13.33
CA GLY A 88 17.18 -21.82 -12.90
C GLY A 88 17.05 -20.73 -13.95
N PHE A 89 17.27 -21.06 -15.23
CA PHE A 89 17.16 -20.10 -16.33
C PHE A 89 15.71 -19.67 -16.57
N LEU A 90 14.76 -20.62 -16.50
CA LEU A 90 13.33 -20.29 -16.59
C LEU A 90 12.89 -19.36 -15.45
N ALA A 91 13.31 -19.65 -14.21
CA ALA A 91 13.01 -18.79 -13.06
C ALA A 91 13.62 -17.38 -13.24
N ALA A 92 14.87 -17.29 -13.73
CA ALA A 92 15.52 -16.01 -14.02
C ALA A 92 14.80 -15.25 -15.16
N ALA A 93 14.38 -15.95 -16.20
CA ALA A 93 13.62 -15.40 -17.32
C ALA A 93 12.28 -14.78 -16.85
N MET A 94 11.54 -15.51 -16.03
CA MET A 94 10.30 -15.04 -15.44
C MET A 94 10.51 -13.83 -14.51
N LEU A 95 11.57 -13.84 -13.69
CA LEU A 95 11.96 -12.67 -12.89
C LEU A 95 12.18 -11.42 -13.73
N MET A 96 12.88 -11.58 -14.84
CA MET A 96 13.18 -10.50 -15.77
C MET A 96 11.91 -9.95 -16.42
N ARG A 97 11.01 -10.82 -16.87
CA ARG A 97 9.72 -10.43 -17.47
C ARG A 97 8.85 -9.69 -16.47
N ALA A 98 8.68 -10.21 -15.28
CA ALA A 98 7.87 -9.59 -14.22
C ALA A 98 8.43 -8.22 -13.80
N ALA A 99 9.75 -8.12 -13.62
CA ALA A 99 10.41 -6.86 -13.30
C ALA A 99 10.26 -5.84 -14.44
N SER A 100 10.38 -6.28 -15.70
CA SER A 100 10.19 -5.43 -16.87
C SER A 100 8.78 -4.85 -16.91
N PHE A 101 7.76 -5.65 -16.58
CA PHE A 101 6.39 -5.18 -16.51
C PHE A 101 6.21 -4.03 -15.52
N VAL A 102 6.66 -4.21 -14.26
CA VAL A 102 6.54 -3.17 -13.21
C VAL A 102 7.33 -1.90 -13.59
N VAL A 103 8.49 -2.08 -14.26
CA VAL A 103 9.29 -0.95 -14.75
C VAL A 103 8.58 -0.22 -15.88
N ASP A 104 7.93 -0.94 -16.80
CA ASP A 104 7.16 -0.33 -17.91
C ASP A 104 5.93 0.43 -17.41
N LEU A 105 5.25 -0.11 -16.40
CA LEU A 105 4.14 0.57 -15.73
C LEU A 105 4.58 1.93 -15.18
N ALA A 106 5.79 2.00 -14.63
CA ALA A 106 6.38 3.23 -14.06
C ALA A 106 7.12 4.10 -15.09
N ALA A 107 7.33 3.61 -16.34
CA ALA A 107 8.10 4.32 -17.35
C ALA A 107 7.44 5.64 -17.75
N GLY A 108 8.19 6.74 -17.66
CA GLY A 108 7.67 8.09 -17.93
C GLY A 108 6.69 8.64 -16.87
N ARG A 109 6.26 7.84 -15.89
CA ARG A 109 5.26 8.20 -14.88
C ARG A 109 5.90 8.39 -13.50
N SER A 110 6.14 9.65 -13.16
CA SER A 110 6.78 10.00 -11.87
C SER A 110 5.88 9.70 -10.67
N VAL A 111 4.56 9.80 -10.83
CA VAL A 111 3.56 9.53 -9.80
C VAL A 111 3.56 8.04 -9.47
N VAL A 112 3.53 7.16 -10.48
CA VAL A 112 3.60 5.70 -10.31
C VAL A 112 4.89 5.29 -9.59
N ARG A 113 6.05 5.84 -10.02
CA ARG A 113 7.33 5.53 -9.35
C ARG A 113 7.36 5.94 -7.89
N LYS A 114 6.80 7.10 -7.56
CA LYS A 114 6.72 7.54 -6.16
C LYS A 114 5.84 6.59 -5.36
N LYS A 115 4.69 6.21 -5.90
CA LYS A 115 3.76 5.30 -5.25
C LYS A 115 4.39 3.93 -4.99
N LEU A 116 5.02 3.31 -5.98
CA LEU A 116 5.70 2.02 -5.83
C LEU A 116 6.94 2.06 -4.91
N ASP A 117 7.45 3.24 -4.58
CA ASP A 117 8.54 3.48 -3.62
C ASP A 117 8.04 3.82 -2.20
N GLU A 118 6.72 3.94 -1.99
CA GLU A 118 6.13 4.15 -0.67
C GLU A 118 6.27 2.90 0.21
N ALA A 119 6.29 3.09 1.53
CA ALA A 119 6.27 1.99 2.47
C ALA A 119 4.84 1.49 2.65
N GLU A 120 4.66 0.17 2.65
CA GLU A 120 3.40 -0.49 3.00
C GLU A 120 3.64 -1.43 4.19
N PRO A 121 3.61 -0.91 5.43
CA PRO A 121 4.00 -1.67 6.63
C PRO A 121 3.15 -2.93 6.83
N ARG A 122 1.86 -2.85 6.53
CA ARG A 122 0.92 -3.96 6.62
C ARG A 122 1.32 -5.17 5.77
N PHE A 123 1.97 -4.91 4.65
CA PHE A 123 2.46 -5.95 3.72
C PHE A 123 3.96 -6.22 3.87
N GLY A 124 4.62 -5.64 4.88
CA GLY A 124 6.06 -5.78 5.09
C GLY A 124 6.92 -5.15 3.99
N ILE A 125 6.38 -4.21 3.22
CA ILE A 125 7.08 -3.58 2.10
C ILE A 125 7.80 -2.31 2.58
N PRO A 126 9.14 -2.29 2.60
CA PRO A 126 9.90 -1.11 2.99
C PRO A 126 9.85 -0.02 1.91
N ALA A 127 10.05 1.22 2.31
CA ALA A 127 10.19 2.34 1.38
C ALA A 127 11.32 2.09 0.36
N LYS A 128 11.11 2.51 -0.90
CA LYS A 128 12.03 2.37 -2.04
C LYS A 128 12.19 0.94 -2.58
N SER A 129 11.23 0.06 -2.33
CA SER A 129 11.22 -1.30 -2.85
C SER A 129 11.25 -1.34 -4.38
N PHE A 130 10.49 -0.48 -5.06
CA PHE A 130 10.56 -0.34 -6.51
C PHE A 130 11.93 0.14 -7.01
N THR A 131 12.52 1.13 -6.35
CA THR A 131 13.88 1.60 -6.67
C THR A 131 14.91 0.47 -6.54
N ALA A 132 14.77 -0.43 -5.55
CA ALA A 132 15.64 -1.60 -5.40
C ALA A 132 15.45 -2.61 -6.55
N VAL A 133 14.22 -2.93 -6.91
CA VAL A 133 13.89 -3.78 -8.08
C VAL A 133 14.50 -3.20 -9.35
N TYR A 134 14.28 -1.92 -9.59
CA TYR A 134 14.77 -1.21 -10.78
C TYR A 134 16.30 -1.22 -10.88
N LYS A 135 17.01 -0.99 -9.77
CA LYS A 135 18.48 -1.07 -9.72
C LYS A 135 19.00 -2.47 -10.03
N ASN A 136 18.35 -3.50 -9.47
CA ASN A 136 18.73 -4.88 -9.69
C ASN A 136 18.54 -5.31 -11.14
N LEU A 137 17.43 -4.90 -11.77
CA LEU A 137 17.16 -5.14 -13.18
C LEU A 137 18.19 -4.47 -14.10
N GLY A 138 18.62 -3.25 -13.74
CA GLY A 138 19.65 -2.47 -14.48
C GLY A 138 21.10 -2.82 -14.12
N SER A 139 21.34 -3.78 -13.22
CA SER A 139 22.69 -4.17 -12.79
C SER A 139 23.46 -4.81 -13.93
N TYR A 140 24.70 -4.33 -14.17
CA TYR A 140 25.60 -4.90 -15.18
C TYR A 140 25.87 -6.39 -14.92
N ARG A 141 26.08 -6.77 -13.65
CA ARG A 141 26.35 -8.16 -13.25
C ARG A 141 25.16 -9.08 -13.53
N SER A 142 23.94 -8.67 -13.17
CA SER A 142 22.72 -9.44 -13.43
C SER A 142 22.47 -9.60 -14.93
N MET A 143 22.68 -8.52 -15.69
CA MET A 143 22.56 -8.53 -17.14
C MET A 143 23.58 -9.48 -17.80
N TRP A 144 24.82 -9.41 -17.36
CA TRP A 144 25.88 -10.25 -17.94
C TRP A 144 25.63 -11.75 -17.67
N ARG A 145 25.24 -12.08 -16.44
CA ARG A 145 24.85 -13.46 -16.08
C ARG A 145 23.68 -13.96 -16.92
N PHE A 146 22.67 -13.15 -17.10
CA PHE A 146 21.51 -13.51 -17.92
C PHE A 146 21.86 -13.71 -19.39
N LEU A 147 22.69 -12.85 -19.98
CA LEU A 147 23.14 -12.97 -21.35
C LEU A 147 24.06 -14.21 -21.53
N SER A 148 24.87 -14.53 -20.54
CA SER A 148 25.71 -15.75 -20.54
C SER A 148 24.83 -17.01 -20.50
N ALA A 149 23.79 -17.01 -19.66
CA ALA A 149 22.81 -18.09 -19.59
C ALA A 149 22.01 -18.24 -20.89
N LEU A 150 21.62 -17.13 -21.51
CA LEU A 150 20.94 -17.16 -22.82
C LEU A 150 21.86 -17.77 -23.91
N ARG A 151 23.14 -17.40 -23.93
CA ARG A 151 24.11 -17.97 -24.86
C ARG A 151 24.32 -19.47 -24.61
N PHE A 152 24.39 -19.89 -23.35
CA PHE A 152 24.46 -21.31 -23.00
C PHE A 152 23.24 -22.08 -23.52
N TYR A 153 22.03 -21.53 -23.31
CA TYR A 153 20.78 -22.07 -23.84
C TYR A 153 20.81 -22.21 -25.36
N GLU A 154 21.30 -21.20 -26.09
CA GLU A 154 21.40 -21.22 -27.55
C GLU A 154 22.41 -22.27 -28.04
N LEU A 155 23.51 -22.46 -27.32
CA LEU A 155 24.57 -23.44 -27.67
C LEU A 155 24.14 -24.91 -27.44
N HIS A 156 23.31 -25.18 -26.42
CA HIS A 156 22.85 -26.49 -26.04
C HIS A 156 21.37 -26.73 -26.35
N ALA A 157 20.83 -26.04 -27.35
CA ALA A 157 19.41 -26.10 -27.70
C ALA A 157 18.93 -27.52 -28.08
N GLU A 158 19.79 -28.31 -28.76
CA GLU A 158 19.48 -29.68 -29.14
C GLU A 158 19.44 -30.64 -27.93
N ASP A 159 20.41 -30.55 -27.03
CA ASP A 159 20.45 -31.34 -25.80
C ASP A 159 19.24 -31.01 -24.90
N ILE A 160 18.93 -29.73 -24.75
CA ILE A 160 17.78 -29.25 -24.01
C ILE A 160 16.47 -29.76 -24.64
N ALA A 161 16.35 -29.74 -25.96
CA ALA A 161 15.17 -30.25 -26.66
C ALA A 161 15.02 -31.77 -26.46
N ALA A 162 16.13 -32.51 -26.40
CA ALA A 162 16.14 -33.97 -26.14
C ALA A 162 15.54 -34.30 -24.76
N LEU A 163 15.80 -33.47 -23.73
CA LEU A 163 15.19 -33.60 -22.41
C LEU A 163 13.66 -33.38 -22.41
N GLY A 164 13.11 -32.79 -23.47
CA GLY A 164 11.64 -32.66 -23.66
C GLY A 164 10.90 -33.99 -23.84
N ARG A 165 11.63 -35.11 -24.02
CA ARG A 165 11.10 -36.49 -24.01
C ARG A 165 10.73 -36.94 -22.59
N ASP A 166 11.36 -36.34 -21.57
CA ASP A 166 11.01 -36.56 -20.17
C ASP A 166 9.71 -35.84 -19.83
N GLN A 167 8.72 -36.61 -19.36
CA GLN A 167 7.40 -36.07 -19.01
C GLN A 167 7.46 -34.96 -17.95
N HIS A 168 8.46 -35.00 -17.05
CA HIS A 168 8.64 -33.97 -15.99
C HIS A 168 9.24 -32.69 -16.57
N MET A 169 10.09 -32.78 -17.59
CA MET A 169 10.78 -31.64 -18.19
C MET A 169 9.98 -30.97 -19.32
N LYS A 170 9.14 -31.72 -20.03
CA LYS A 170 8.38 -31.24 -21.19
C LYS A 170 7.72 -29.88 -20.98
N GLY A 171 6.89 -29.74 -19.94
CA GLY A 171 6.16 -28.49 -19.69
C GLY A 171 7.06 -27.34 -19.21
N LEU A 172 8.25 -27.61 -18.66
CA LEU A 172 9.24 -26.56 -18.32
C LEU A 172 9.95 -26.06 -19.57
N ILE A 173 10.23 -26.95 -20.52
CA ILE A 173 10.86 -26.60 -21.79
C ILE A 173 9.88 -25.81 -22.68
N GLU A 174 8.61 -26.18 -22.71
CA GLU A 174 7.58 -25.41 -23.41
C GLU A 174 7.51 -23.96 -22.87
N LEU A 175 7.45 -23.79 -21.53
CA LEU A 175 7.49 -22.49 -20.89
C LEU A 175 8.77 -21.71 -21.19
N LEU A 176 9.94 -22.42 -21.19
CA LEU A 176 11.21 -21.79 -21.49
C LEU A 176 11.27 -21.28 -22.95
N ASN A 177 10.71 -22.02 -23.89
CA ASN A 177 10.62 -21.62 -25.28
C ASN A 177 9.71 -20.37 -25.46
N GLU A 178 8.63 -20.26 -24.71
CA GLU A 178 7.80 -19.04 -24.69
C GLU A 178 8.54 -17.85 -24.13
N GLU A 179 9.22 -18.02 -22.99
CA GLU A 179 10.02 -16.95 -22.36
C GLU A 179 11.19 -16.53 -23.26
N SER A 180 11.88 -17.47 -23.92
CA SER A 180 13.00 -17.17 -24.80
C SER A 180 12.59 -16.30 -26.00
N LYS A 181 11.41 -16.55 -26.61
CA LYS A 181 10.85 -15.71 -27.68
C LYS A 181 10.62 -14.28 -27.20
N TYR A 182 10.10 -14.11 -25.98
CA TYR A 182 9.93 -12.78 -25.38
C TYR A 182 11.26 -12.02 -25.28
N PHE A 183 12.34 -12.66 -24.85
CA PHE A 183 13.66 -12.03 -24.71
C PHE A 183 14.33 -11.71 -26.04
N GLN A 184 14.23 -12.61 -27.01
CA GLN A 184 14.75 -12.35 -28.36
C GLN A 184 14.11 -11.10 -28.98
N ASN A 185 12.79 -10.95 -28.84
CA ASN A 185 12.06 -9.79 -29.34
C ASN A 185 12.31 -8.51 -28.52
N SER A 186 12.68 -8.63 -27.23
CA SER A 186 12.86 -7.50 -26.32
C SER A 186 14.32 -7.04 -26.15
N LYS A 187 15.29 -7.75 -26.73
CA LYS A 187 16.74 -7.51 -26.53
C LYS A 187 17.16 -6.06 -26.77
N GLN A 188 16.66 -5.42 -27.83
CA GLN A 188 16.96 -4.01 -28.15
C GLN A 188 16.25 -3.02 -27.21
N ALA A 189 15.01 -3.29 -26.84
CA ALA A 189 14.26 -2.45 -25.91
C ALA A 189 14.91 -2.41 -24.52
N TYR A 190 15.46 -3.53 -24.09
CA TYR A 190 16.15 -3.68 -22.82
C TYR A 190 17.45 -2.84 -22.73
N LEU A 191 18.24 -2.82 -23.79
CA LEU A 191 19.45 -2.00 -23.88
C LEU A 191 19.16 -0.49 -23.87
N ARG A 192 18.08 -0.04 -24.55
CA ARG A 192 17.63 1.36 -24.54
C ARG A 192 17.17 1.83 -23.15
N ARG A 193 16.50 0.96 -22.36
CA ARG A 193 16.07 1.27 -21.00
C ARG A 193 17.25 1.52 -20.05
N LYS A 194 18.36 0.82 -20.23
CA LYS A 194 19.60 1.02 -19.45
C LYS A 194 20.18 2.41 -19.61
N LEU A 195 20.15 2.96 -20.83
CA LEU A 195 20.67 4.30 -21.13
C LEU A 195 19.83 5.38 -20.46
N HIS A 196 18.50 5.23 -20.51
CA HIS A 196 17.53 6.18 -19.90
C HIS A 196 17.65 6.24 -18.37
N TYR A 197 17.98 5.12 -17.73
CA TYR A 197 18.17 5.06 -16.27
C TYR A 197 19.38 5.85 -15.78
N ARG A 198 20.52 5.75 -16.46
CA ARG A 198 21.73 6.49 -16.07
C ARG A 198 21.53 7.99 -16.08
N LEU A 199 20.81 8.51 -17.05
CA LEU A 199 20.51 9.94 -17.20
C LEU A 199 19.52 10.44 -16.12
N HIS A 200 18.55 9.59 -15.73
CA HIS A 200 17.49 9.97 -14.77
C HIS A 200 17.94 9.89 -13.31
N SER A 201 18.83 8.96 -12.98
CA SER A 201 19.33 8.80 -11.61
C SER A 201 20.23 9.96 -11.15
N PHE A 202 20.87 10.65 -12.09
CA PHE A 202 21.72 11.80 -11.79
C PHE A 202 20.90 13.02 -11.35
N LYS A 203 19.79 13.33 -12.03
CA LYS A 203 18.89 14.44 -11.68
C LYS A 203 18.18 14.26 -10.32
N ARG A 204 17.98 13.03 -9.88
CA ARG A 204 17.19 12.70 -8.66
C ARG A 204 17.95 12.91 -7.34
N ARG A 205 19.27 12.85 -7.34
CA ARG A 205 20.09 12.96 -6.11
C ARG A 205 20.02 14.34 -5.47
N HIS A 206 19.90 15.39 -6.24
CA HIS A 206 19.92 16.77 -5.72
C HIS A 206 18.57 17.26 -5.15
N VAL A 207 17.44 16.74 -5.63
CA VAL A 207 16.09 17.16 -5.17
C VAL A 207 15.64 16.42 -3.89
N SER A 208 16.16 15.20 -3.63
CA SER A 208 15.72 14.39 -2.49
C SER A 208 16.29 14.84 -1.14
N GLY A 209 17.46 15.48 -1.12
CA GLY A 209 18.11 15.96 0.11
C GLY A 209 17.33 17.09 0.79
N TYR A 210 16.94 18.11 0.02
CA TYR A 210 16.19 19.26 0.53
C TYR A 210 14.81 18.86 1.10
N LYS A 211 14.09 17.97 0.39
CA LYS A 211 12.76 17.49 0.85
C LYS A 211 12.84 16.69 2.14
N LYS A 212 13.92 15.93 2.37
CA LYS A 212 14.14 15.19 3.62
C LYS A 212 14.38 16.13 4.80
N VAL A 213 15.24 17.14 4.62
CA VAL A 213 15.54 18.13 5.68
C VAL A 213 14.28 18.93 6.02
N MET A 214 13.54 19.41 5.00
CA MET A 214 12.27 20.12 5.21
C MET A 214 11.23 19.22 5.91
N PHE A 215 11.14 17.94 5.54
CA PHE A 215 10.22 17.00 6.19
C PHE A 215 10.60 16.77 7.66
N GLN A 216 11.88 16.62 7.99
CA GLN A 216 12.31 16.44 9.38
C GLN A 216 12.03 17.71 10.22
N LEU A 217 12.24 18.90 9.66
CA LEU A 217 11.90 20.16 10.32
C LEU A 217 10.39 20.30 10.56
N LEU A 218 9.56 19.96 9.56
CA LEU A 218 8.10 20.00 9.69
C LEU A 218 7.57 18.90 10.62
N LYS A 219 8.18 17.71 10.63
CA LYS A 219 7.87 16.65 11.59
C LYS A 219 8.18 17.10 13.03
N LEU A 220 9.31 17.78 13.26
CA LEU A 220 9.66 18.31 14.56
C LEU A 220 8.72 19.43 15.00
N SER A 221 8.43 20.41 14.13
CA SER A 221 7.50 21.51 14.43
C SER A 221 6.05 21.03 14.60
N GLY A 222 5.55 20.14 13.71
CA GLY A 222 4.22 19.57 13.80
C GLY A 222 4.01 18.72 15.06
N ARG A 223 5.03 17.95 15.48
CA ARG A 223 4.98 17.18 16.72
C ARG A 223 4.91 18.08 17.95
N VAL A 224 5.69 19.15 17.97
CA VAL A 224 5.66 20.15 19.05
C VAL A 224 4.30 20.84 19.09
N VAL A 225 3.79 21.32 17.96
CA VAL A 225 2.47 22.00 17.88
C VAL A 225 1.34 21.07 18.32
N SER A 226 1.37 19.79 17.97
CA SER A 226 0.33 18.82 18.37
C SER A 226 0.33 18.47 19.87
N GLU A 227 1.43 18.72 20.56
CA GLU A 227 1.56 18.53 22.02
C GLU A 227 1.26 19.77 22.83
N MET A 228 1.34 20.95 22.19
CA MET A 228 1.07 22.21 22.87
C MET A 228 -0.42 22.38 23.16
N ARG A 229 -0.72 22.82 24.37
CA ARG A 229 -2.06 23.21 24.80
C ARG A 229 -2.18 24.72 24.76
N GLN A 230 -3.37 25.20 24.39
CA GLN A 230 -3.66 26.63 24.45
C GLN A 230 -3.73 27.07 25.90
N PRO A 231 -2.91 28.06 26.32
CA PRO A 231 -3.00 28.57 27.68
C PRO A 231 -4.37 29.26 27.88
N PHE A 232 -4.90 29.14 29.09
CA PHE A 232 -6.13 29.80 29.54
C PHE A 232 -7.46 29.33 28.90
N VAL A 233 -7.46 28.31 28.01
CA VAL A 233 -8.72 27.74 27.45
C VAL A 233 -9.41 26.83 28.45
N LYS A 234 -8.63 26.05 29.23
CA LYS A 234 -9.13 25.22 30.33
C LYS A 234 -8.48 25.62 31.65
N ALA A 235 -9.22 25.46 32.74
CA ALA A 235 -8.65 25.59 34.09
C ALA A 235 -7.63 24.49 34.34
N HIS A 236 -6.60 24.79 35.12
CA HIS A 236 -5.58 23.82 35.47
C HIS A 236 -6.21 22.60 36.18
N GLY A 237 -5.96 21.40 35.67
CA GLY A 237 -6.55 20.16 36.21
C GLY A 237 -7.97 19.82 35.73
N GLN A 238 -8.58 20.63 34.86
CA GLN A 238 -9.86 20.31 34.25
C GLN A 238 -9.70 19.13 33.26
N GLY A 239 -10.42 18.03 33.50
CA GLY A 239 -10.46 16.84 32.67
C GLY A 239 -11.10 17.06 31.29
N LYS A 240 -11.25 15.99 30.55
CA LYS A 240 -12.05 15.97 29.31
C LYS A 240 -13.54 15.97 29.62
N ARG A 241 -14.34 16.54 28.70
CA ARG A 241 -15.79 16.66 28.89
C ARG A 241 -16.51 15.33 28.67
N VAL A 242 -15.96 14.44 27.83
CA VAL A 242 -16.46 13.06 27.68
C VAL A 242 -16.09 12.24 28.91
N THR A 243 -17.09 11.92 29.71
CA THR A 243 -16.97 11.12 30.95
C THR A 243 -17.23 9.65 30.69
N VAL A 244 -17.04 8.82 31.71
CA VAL A 244 -17.36 7.38 31.66
C VAL A 244 -18.86 7.15 31.38
N ASP A 245 -19.73 8.00 31.91
CA ASP A 245 -21.19 7.92 31.67
C ASP A 245 -21.53 8.22 30.22
N VAL A 246 -20.92 9.25 29.63
CA VAL A 246 -21.05 9.56 28.19
C VAL A 246 -20.53 8.41 27.32
N LEU A 247 -19.41 7.78 27.70
CA LEU A 247 -18.89 6.59 27.01
C LEU A 247 -19.88 5.42 27.10
N ALA A 248 -20.50 5.19 28.25
CA ALA A 248 -21.49 4.13 28.42
C ALA A 248 -22.75 4.37 27.58
N GLU A 249 -23.13 5.61 27.37
CA GLU A 249 -24.27 6.01 26.55
C GLU A 249 -23.98 5.88 25.05
N ILE A 250 -22.79 6.30 24.56
CA ILE A 250 -22.48 6.29 23.12
C ILE A 250 -22.06 4.91 22.60
N LYS A 251 -21.38 4.09 23.42
CA LYS A 251 -20.85 2.78 22.99
C LYS A 251 -21.88 1.86 22.35
N PRO A 252 -23.12 1.70 22.88
CA PRO A 252 -24.16 0.87 22.26
C PRO A 252 -24.68 1.38 20.93
N LEU A 253 -24.46 2.67 20.63
CA LEU A 253 -24.94 3.31 19.41
C LEU A 253 -23.93 3.16 18.25
N LEU A 254 -22.65 2.90 18.55
CA LEU A 254 -21.61 2.75 17.55
C LEU A 254 -21.78 1.46 16.75
N ARG A 255 -21.46 1.51 15.46
CA ARG A 255 -21.44 0.37 14.55
C ARG A 255 -20.15 0.37 13.74
N ALA A 256 -19.60 -0.81 13.49
CA ALA A 256 -18.41 -0.95 12.67
C ALA A 256 -18.55 -0.22 11.32
N GLY A 257 -17.64 0.69 11.02
CA GLY A 257 -17.69 1.63 9.89
C GLY A 257 -18.12 3.04 10.26
N ASP A 258 -18.54 3.33 11.48
CA ASP A 258 -18.84 4.72 11.89
C ASP A 258 -17.56 5.57 11.88
N VAL A 259 -17.71 6.84 11.51
CA VAL A 259 -16.66 7.85 11.54
C VAL A 259 -16.88 8.76 12.72
N LEU A 260 -15.93 8.79 13.64
CA LEU A 260 -15.95 9.75 14.74
C LEU A 260 -15.16 11.00 14.37
N ILE A 261 -15.83 12.11 14.42
CA ILE A 261 -15.23 13.44 14.34
C ILE A 261 -15.05 13.94 15.77
N THR A 262 -13.86 14.37 16.13
CA THR A 262 -13.53 14.68 17.52
C THR A 262 -12.85 16.04 17.68
N ARG A 263 -12.95 16.61 18.90
CA ARG A 263 -12.35 17.88 19.25
C ARG A 263 -11.75 17.86 20.67
N HIS A 264 -10.58 18.42 20.80
CA HIS A 264 -9.98 18.85 22.07
C HIS A 264 -10.05 20.35 22.14
N ASP A 265 -10.77 20.93 23.10
CA ASP A 265 -10.98 22.38 23.19
C ASP A 265 -9.66 23.16 23.36
N ASP A 266 -8.72 22.58 24.10
CA ASP A 266 -7.43 23.15 24.44
C ASP A 266 -6.30 22.83 23.44
N ALA A 267 -6.58 22.15 22.32
CA ALA A 267 -5.54 21.80 21.36
C ALA A 267 -5.07 23.01 20.55
N MET A 268 -3.74 23.19 20.43
CA MET A 268 -3.15 24.23 19.58
C MET A 268 -3.50 24.04 18.10
N SER A 269 -3.73 22.83 17.65
CA SER A 269 -4.15 22.53 16.27
C SER A 269 -5.44 23.25 15.87
N ASN A 270 -6.33 23.57 16.82
CA ASN A 270 -7.56 24.33 16.56
C ASN A 270 -7.30 25.74 15.99
N LEU A 271 -6.10 26.28 16.19
CA LEU A 271 -5.72 27.61 15.67
C LEU A 271 -5.28 27.57 14.20
N PHE A 272 -4.88 26.40 13.70
CA PHE A 272 -4.26 26.25 12.39
C PHE A 272 -5.10 25.44 11.41
N LEU A 273 -6.01 24.60 11.91
CA LEU A 273 -6.93 23.83 11.09
C LEU A 273 -8.22 24.62 10.86
N PRO A 274 -8.77 24.61 9.63
CA PRO A 274 -10.01 25.31 9.34
C PRO A 274 -11.21 24.63 10.02
N GLY A 275 -12.14 25.43 10.50
CA GLY A 275 -13.41 24.96 11.06
C GLY A 275 -13.38 24.63 12.55
N TYR A 276 -14.50 24.11 13.04
CA TYR A 276 -14.69 23.71 14.44
C TYR A 276 -14.05 22.35 14.73
N TRP A 277 -14.10 21.41 13.77
CA TRP A 277 -13.69 20.03 13.93
C TRP A 277 -12.27 19.78 13.38
N PRO A 278 -11.27 19.44 14.24
CA PRO A 278 -9.90 19.28 13.80
C PRO A 278 -9.50 17.83 13.49
N HIS A 279 -10.30 16.80 13.85
CA HIS A 279 -9.84 15.42 13.86
C HIS A 279 -10.95 14.43 13.51
N ALA A 280 -10.53 13.28 12.94
CA ALA A 280 -11.42 12.17 12.58
C ALA A 280 -10.76 10.81 12.91
N ALA A 281 -11.58 9.82 13.27
CA ALA A 281 -11.18 8.44 13.55
C ALA A 281 -12.20 7.46 12.98
N LEU A 282 -11.75 6.27 12.57
CA LEU A 282 -12.60 5.20 12.04
C LEU A 282 -12.93 4.20 13.16
N TYR A 283 -14.20 4.00 13.46
CA TYR A 283 -14.65 2.92 14.34
C TYR A 283 -14.67 1.61 13.56
N ILE A 284 -13.84 0.67 13.96
CA ILE A 284 -13.68 -0.62 13.29
C ILE A 284 -14.54 -1.73 13.93
N GLY A 285 -15.32 -1.38 14.94
CA GLY A 285 -16.16 -2.33 15.66
C GLY A 285 -15.43 -3.08 16.79
N ASP A 286 -16.19 -3.85 17.54
CA ASP A 286 -15.66 -4.85 18.47
C ASP A 286 -15.29 -6.15 17.70
N ALA A 287 -14.80 -7.15 18.43
CA ALA A 287 -14.38 -8.44 17.83
C ALA A 287 -15.56 -9.18 17.18
N GLN A 288 -16.76 -9.09 17.78
CA GLN A 288 -17.96 -9.74 17.26
C GLN A 288 -18.41 -9.07 15.96
N GLU A 289 -18.56 -7.74 15.93
CA GLU A 289 -18.94 -6.97 14.75
C GLU A 289 -18.00 -7.23 13.57
N ARG A 290 -16.68 -7.25 13.83
CA ARG A 290 -15.69 -7.56 12.80
C ARG A 290 -15.82 -9.00 12.29
N SER A 291 -16.08 -9.96 13.17
CA SER A 291 -16.30 -11.35 12.77
C SER A 291 -17.54 -11.51 11.90
N GLU A 292 -18.64 -10.84 12.24
CA GLU A 292 -19.88 -10.83 11.46
C GLU A 292 -19.69 -10.20 10.07
N LEU A 293 -18.80 -9.21 9.95
CA LEU A 293 -18.42 -8.58 8.68
C LEU A 293 -17.33 -9.35 7.92
N GLY A 294 -16.74 -10.39 8.50
CA GLY A 294 -15.61 -11.11 7.89
C GLY A 294 -14.31 -10.30 7.86
N VAL A 295 -14.19 -9.26 8.68
CA VAL A 295 -13.02 -8.36 8.74
C VAL A 295 -12.03 -8.85 9.79
N GLN A 296 -10.78 -9.07 9.40
CA GLN A 296 -9.73 -9.58 10.28
C GLN A 296 -8.66 -8.50 10.56
N LEU A 297 -8.20 -8.46 11.82
CA LEU A 297 -7.03 -7.67 12.21
C LEU A 297 -5.77 -8.52 12.01
N SER A 298 -4.97 -8.24 11.00
CA SER A 298 -3.73 -8.97 10.74
C SER A 298 -2.64 -8.57 11.73
N GLY A 299 -1.92 -9.56 12.30
CA GLY A 299 -0.78 -9.31 13.19
C GLY A 299 -1.14 -8.83 14.60
N ALA A 300 -2.40 -8.63 14.92
CA ALA A 300 -2.83 -8.39 16.29
C ALA A 300 -2.97 -9.72 17.04
N GLY A 301 -2.34 -9.84 18.21
CA GLY A 301 -2.64 -10.95 19.13
C GLY A 301 -4.10 -10.88 19.63
N PRO A 302 -4.69 -11.99 20.14
CA PRO A 302 -6.10 -12.05 20.54
C PRO A 302 -6.53 -10.92 21.47
N LEU A 303 -5.74 -10.61 22.49
CA LEU A 303 -6.02 -9.53 23.47
C LEU A 303 -6.10 -8.15 22.78
N ARG A 304 -5.20 -7.85 21.84
CA ARG A 304 -5.22 -6.59 21.12
C ARG A 304 -6.43 -6.48 20.17
N ALA A 305 -6.84 -7.60 19.59
CA ALA A 305 -8.03 -7.64 18.73
C ALA A 305 -9.32 -7.37 19.51
N GLU A 306 -9.41 -7.82 20.77
CA GLU A 306 -10.58 -7.60 21.63
C GLU A 306 -10.67 -6.17 22.17
N GLU A 307 -9.51 -5.55 22.48
CA GLU A 307 -9.44 -4.23 23.12
C GLU A 307 -9.48 -3.04 22.16
N CYS A 308 -9.09 -3.22 20.89
CA CYS A 308 -9.02 -2.14 19.93
C CYS A 308 -10.31 -1.99 19.12
N HIS A 309 -10.84 -0.76 19.10
CA HIS A 309 -12.11 -0.42 18.47
C HIS A 309 -11.98 0.65 17.38
N PHE A 310 -10.84 1.32 17.28
CA PHE A 310 -10.60 2.41 16.33
C PHE A 310 -9.32 2.21 15.53
N LEU A 311 -9.36 2.62 14.27
CA LEU A 311 -8.18 2.93 13.49
C LEU A 311 -8.04 4.46 13.42
N GLU A 312 -6.94 4.98 13.92
CA GLU A 312 -6.78 6.42 14.11
C GLU A 312 -5.37 6.89 13.76
N ALA A 313 -5.26 7.96 12.98
CA ALA A 313 -4.00 8.61 12.67
C ALA A 313 -3.74 9.76 13.64
N LYS A 314 -2.74 9.59 14.49
CA LYS A 314 -2.19 10.61 15.38
C LYS A 314 -0.69 10.79 15.11
N LYS A 315 -0.03 11.66 15.86
CA LYS A 315 1.42 11.97 15.71
C LYS A 315 2.35 10.76 15.68
N ASP A 316 1.95 9.65 16.29
CA ASP A 316 2.66 8.38 16.36
C ASP A 316 2.37 7.44 15.18
N GLY A 317 1.46 7.85 14.30
CA GLY A 317 1.07 7.12 13.09
C GLY A 317 -0.37 6.66 13.09
N VAL A 318 -0.70 5.82 12.11
CA VAL A 318 -2.01 5.17 11.96
C VAL A 318 -2.00 3.89 12.79
N LEU A 319 -2.70 3.89 13.91
CA LEU A 319 -2.66 2.79 14.87
C LEU A 319 -4.07 2.37 15.30
N LEU A 320 -4.16 1.11 15.74
CA LEU A 320 -5.33 0.60 16.43
C LEU A 320 -5.38 1.15 17.86
N ARG A 321 -6.56 1.64 18.30
CA ARG A 321 -6.75 2.26 19.61
C ARG A 321 -7.99 1.76 20.33
N ARG A 322 -7.96 1.86 21.64
CA ARG A 322 -9.10 1.59 22.51
C ARG A 322 -10.10 2.74 22.43
N ILE A 323 -11.35 2.46 22.77
CA ILE A 323 -12.42 3.47 22.77
C ILE A 323 -12.13 4.60 23.76
N GLU A 324 -11.58 4.28 24.93
CA GLU A 324 -11.26 5.24 25.97
C GLU A 324 -10.12 6.20 25.54
N GLU A 325 -9.21 5.75 24.67
CA GLU A 325 -8.12 6.57 24.15
C GLU A 325 -8.62 7.54 23.07
N THR A 326 -9.49 7.08 22.18
CA THR A 326 -10.03 7.89 21.08
C THR A 326 -11.08 8.87 21.57
N LEU A 327 -11.94 8.46 22.50
CA LEU A 327 -12.99 9.32 23.07
C LEU A 327 -12.57 10.10 24.33
N ASN A 328 -11.28 10.12 24.67
CA ASN A 328 -10.76 11.06 25.68
C ASN A 328 -10.68 12.50 25.13
N VAL A 329 -11.82 13.06 24.80
CA VAL A 329 -11.99 14.32 24.06
C VAL A 329 -12.99 15.25 24.74
N ASP A 330 -13.21 16.44 24.18
CA ASP A 330 -14.15 17.42 24.74
C ASP A 330 -15.47 17.49 23.98
N ALA A 331 -15.45 17.11 22.69
CA ALA A 331 -16.64 17.00 21.85
C ALA A 331 -16.45 15.93 20.80
N PHE A 332 -17.53 15.31 20.35
CA PHE A 332 -17.54 14.39 19.23
C PHE A 332 -18.83 14.46 18.41
N MET A 333 -18.76 13.96 17.18
CA MET A 333 -19.90 13.69 16.30
C MET A 333 -19.68 12.31 15.67
N VAL A 334 -20.74 11.53 15.54
CA VAL A 334 -20.76 10.21 14.88
C VAL A 334 -21.45 10.33 13.54
N LEU A 335 -20.72 9.97 12.48
CA LEU A 335 -21.25 9.87 11.12
C LEU A 335 -21.27 8.39 10.71
N ARG A 336 -22.42 7.90 10.29
CA ARG A 336 -22.64 6.51 9.85
C ARG A 336 -22.73 6.44 8.35
N PRO A 337 -21.90 5.60 7.69
CA PRO A 337 -22.01 5.40 6.26
C PRO A 337 -23.28 4.61 5.91
N MET A 338 -24.03 5.11 4.91
CA MET A 338 -25.22 4.48 4.35
C MET A 338 -24.77 3.41 3.32
N LEU A 339 -24.10 2.36 3.81
CA LEU A 339 -23.51 1.29 3.03
C LEU A 339 -24.08 -0.06 3.44
N GLU A 340 -24.27 -0.94 2.46
CA GLU A 340 -24.59 -2.34 2.69
C GLU A 340 -23.44 -3.07 3.41
N GLN A 341 -23.77 -4.23 4.00
CA GLN A 341 -22.82 -4.99 4.81
C GLN A 341 -21.52 -5.31 4.06
N GLU A 342 -21.60 -5.76 2.81
CA GLU A 342 -20.44 -6.09 1.99
C GLU A 342 -19.57 -4.88 1.67
N GLN A 343 -20.20 -3.76 1.33
CA GLN A 343 -19.52 -2.48 1.05
C GLN A 343 -18.82 -1.95 2.30
N ARG A 344 -19.46 -2.09 3.47
CA ARG A 344 -18.89 -1.71 4.76
C ARG A 344 -17.70 -2.58 5.14
N ALA A 345 -17.79 -3.90 4.90
CA ALA A 345 -16.69 -4.83 5.09
C ALA A 345 -15.50 -4.49 4.17
N GLN A 346 -15.78 -4.14 2.91
CA GLN A 346 -14.78 -3.69 1.95
C GLN A 346 -14.09 -2.40 2.42
N ALA A 347 -14.86 -1.40 2.85
CA ALA A 347 -14.34 -0.14 3.37
C ALA A 347 -13.42 -0.38 4.58
N LEU A 348 -13.87 -1.14 5.56
CA LEU A 348 -13.08 -1.47 6.76
C LEU A 348 -11.80 -2.23 6.42
N SER A 349 -11.88 -3.23 5.55
CA SER A 349 -10.72 -3.99 5.09
C SER A 349 -9.69 -3.08 4.42
N ARG A 350 -10.13 -2.17 3.56
CA ARG A 350 -9.29 -1.14 2.93
C ARG A 350 -8.67 -0.20 3.98
N GLY A 351 -9.46 0.34 4.89
CA GLY A 351 -8.98 1.22 5.96
C GLY A 351 -7.88 0.57 6.78
N LEU A 352 -8.07 -0.68 7.19
CA LEU A 352 -7.12 -1.45 7.98
C LEU A 352 -5.78 -1.72 7.26
N THR A 353 -5.72 -1.65 5.93
CA THR A 353 -4.43 -1.76 5.21
C THR A 353 -3.48 -0.61 5.51
N HIS A 354 -3.97 0.47 6.08
CA HIS A 354 -3.18 1.65 6.41
C HIS A 354 -2.55 1.59 7.81
N GLU A 355 -2.83 0.56 8.61
CA GLU A 355 -2.20 0.39 9.93
C GLU A 355 -0.66 0.38 9.81
N GLY A 356 0.00 1.07 10.74
CA GLY A 356 1.46 1.18 10.80
C GLY A 356 2.06 2.28 9.93
N LYS A 357 1.28 2.97 9.09
CA LYS A 357 1.77 4.13 8.33
C LYS A 357 2.07 5.30 9.25
N LEU A 358 3.02 6.14 8.83
CA LEU A 358 3.38 7.34 9.58
C LEU A 358 2.29 8.41 9.49
N TYR A 359 2.28 9.34 10.43
CA TYR A 359 1.40 10.51 10.36
C TYR A 359 1.89 11.52 9.31
N ASP A 360 0.96 12.05 8.50
CA ASP A 360 1.26 13.13 7.55
C ASP A 360 1.02 14.51 8.15
N PHE A 361 2.07 15.14 8.65
CA PHE A 361 2.04 16.54 9.11
C PHE A 361 1.92 17.58 7.98
N MET A 362 2.02 17.15 6.74
CA MET A 362 1.97 18.04 5.57
C MET A 362 0.58 18.10 4.94
N PHE A 363 -0.34 17.22 5.33
CA PHE A 363 -1.67 17.08 4.75
C PHE A 363 -1.60 17.02 3.21
N ASP A 364 -0.71 16.19 2.67
CA ASP A 364 -0.49 16.05 1.23
C ASP A 364 -1.00 14.69 0.73
N PHE A 365 -2.28 14.61 0.41
CA PHE A 365 -2.98 13.39 -0.03
C PHE A 365 -2.46 12.80 -1.36
N ARG A 366 -1.41 13.37 -1.94
CA ARG A 366 -0.70 12.80 -3.10
C ARG A 366 0.22 11.63 -2.73
N VAL A 367 0.48 11.42 -1.45
CA VAL A 367 1.46 10.45 -0.94
C VAL A 367 0.76 9.60 0.13
N ALA A 368 0.81 8.29 0.02
CA ALA A 368 0.10 7.37 0.91
C ALA A 368 1.01 6.53 1.83
N ASP A 369 2.30 6.86 1.95
CA ASP A 369 3.21 6.25 2.92
C ASP A 369 3.06 6.83 4.34
N ARG A 370 2.30 7.92 4.44
CA ARG A 370 1.91 8.61 5.66
C ARG A 370 0.54 9.22 5.48
N LEU A 371 -0.29 9.24 6.51
CA LEU A 371 -1.68 9.68 6.40
C LEU A 371 -2.05 10.68 7.50
N ALA A 372 -2.81 11.70 7.12
CA ALA A 372 -3.53 12.55 8.06
C ALA A 372 -4.82 11.85 8.53
N CYS A 373 -5.41 12.31 9.63
CA CYS A 373 -6.61 11.70 10.20
C CYS A 373 -7.79 11.64 9.22
N THR A 374 -8.08 12.75 8.53
CA THR A 374 -9.14 12.81 7.51
C THR A 374 -8.77 12.03 6.23
N GLU A 375 -7.49 11.87 5.96
CA GLU A 375 -7.03 11.04 4.84
C GLU A 375 -7.31 9.56 5.06
N VAL A 376 -7.21 9.06 6.30
CA VAL A 376 -7.63 7.69 6.63
C VAL A 376 -9.09 7.48 6.24
N ILE A 377 -9.98 8.42 6.59
CA ILE A 377 -11.40 8.34 6.25
C ILE A 377 -11.63 8.44 4.73
N TYR A 378 -10.97 9.40 4.08
CA TYR A 378 -11.02 9.55 2.63
C TYR A 378 -10.62 8.25 1.92
N ARG A 379 -9.50 7.65 2.30
CA ARG A 379 -9.00 6.42 1.68
C ARG A 379 -9.84 5.19 2.01
N THR A 380 -10.52 5.19 3.15
CA THR A 380 -11.44 4.12 3.53
C THR A 380 -12.67 4.11 2.63
N TYR A 381 -13.28 5.25 2.36
CA TYR A 381 -14.62 5.32 1.77
C TYR A 381 -14.68 5.75 0.31
N HIS A 382 -13.75 6.59 -0.16
CA HIS A 382 -13.84 7.11 -1.53
C HIS A 382 -13.80 5.99 -2.56
N GLY A 383 -14.82 5.93 -3.43
CA GLY A 383 -14.98 4.90 -4.44
C GLY A 383 -15.61 3.59 -3.93
N ILE A 384 -16.10 3.54 -2.68
CA ILE A 384 -16.88 2.39 -2.17
C ILE A 384 -18.33 2.55 -2.59
N GLY A 385 -18.92 1.50 -3.12
CA GLY A 385 -20.29 1.44 -3.64
C GLY A 385 -20.34 1.15 -5.13
N GLU A 386 -21.55 1.14 -5.69
CA GLU A 386 -21.74 1.00 -7.13
C GLU A 386 -21.35 2.30 -7.86
N LEU A 387 -20.96 2.19 -9.15
CA LEU A 387 -20.37 3.29 -9.94
C LEU A 387 -21.12 4.63 -9.83
N ASP A 388 -22.45 4.60 -9.85
CA ASP A 388 -23.27 5.82 -9.84
C ASP A 388 -23.66 6.29 -8.41
N GLN A 389 -23.40 5.45 -7.39
CA GLN A 389 -23.73 5.70 -5.98
C GLN A 389 -22.53 5.54 -5.05
N ALA A 390 -21.35 5.46 -5.62
CA ALA A 390 -20.13 5.32 -4.83
C ALA A 390 -19.88 6.56 -3.97
N VAL A 391 -19.42 6.33 -2.75
CA VAL A 391 -18.99 7.41 -1.85
C VAL A 391 -17.92 8.24 -2.55
N SER A 392 -18.15 9.52 -2.72
CA SER A 392 -17.22 10.41 -3.37
C SER A 392 -16.91 11.64 -2.50
N PHE A 393 -15.61 11.91 -2.35
CA PHE A 393 -15.12 13.11 -1.68
C PHE A 393 -14.26 13.92 -2.64
N GLU A 394 -14.51 15.21 -2.74
CA GLU A 394 -13.69 16.13 -3.50
C GLU A 394 -12.55 16.69 -2.65
N LEU A 395 -11.33 16.55 -3.14
CA LEU A 395 -10.17 17.13 -2.48
C LEU A 395 -10.07 18.63 -2.83
N ARG A 396 -10.08 19.46 -1.80
CA ARG A 396 -9.85 20.90 -1.92
C ARG A 396 -8.34 21.20 -1.84
N ARG A 397 -7.92 22.33 -2.37
CA ARG A 397 -6.50 22.74 -2.29
C ARG A 397 -6.27 23.64 -1.08
N HIS A 398 -5.53 23.14 -0.08
CA HIS A 398 -5.01 23.93 1.02
C HIS A 398 -3.48 24.07 0.90
N SER A 399 -2.98 25.29 0.88
CA SER A 399 -1.54 25.58 0.70
C SER A 399 -0.94 24.89 -0.53
N GLY A 400 -1.72 24.77 -1.63
CA GLY A 400 -1.30 24.16 -2.90
C GLY A 400 -1.29 22.63 -2.92
N ARG A 401 -1.78 21.95 -1.86
CA ARG A 401 -1.87 20.49 -1.77
C ARG A 401 -3.32 20.04 -1.76
N PRO A 402 -3.66 18.94 -2.45
CA PRO A 402 -4.99 18.34 -2.34
C PRO A 402 -5.13 17.70 -0.97
N CYS A 403 -6.16 18.07 -0.24
CA CYS A 403 -6.54 17.49 1.05
C CYS A 403 -8.02 17.74 1.33
N ILE A 404 -8.54 17.16 2.41
CA ILE A 404 -9.87 17.39 2.91
C ILE A 404 -9.79 17.70 4.40
N SER A 405 -10.38 18.81 4.84
CA SER A 405 -10.51 19.11 6.26
C SER A 405 -11.63 18.27 6.90
N ALA A 406 -11.70 18.20 8.23
CA ALA A 406 -12.79 17.51 8.89
C ALA A 406 -14.15 18.19 8.61
N GLU A 407 -14.18 19.52 8.50
CA GLU A 407 -15.38 20.26 8.11
C GLU A 407 -15.82 19.93 6.68
N ASP A 408 -14.89 19.94 5.70
CA ASP A 408 -15.20 19.58 4.32
C ASP A 408 -15.69 18.13 4.23
N LEU A 409 -15.12 17.22 5.05
CA LEU A 409 -15.53 15.83 5.10
C LEU A 409 -16.97 15.70 5.62
N ILE A 410 -17.32 16.39 6.71
CA ILE A 410 -18.69 16.43 7.26
C ILE A 410 -19.67 16.98 6.24
N GLU A 411 -19.35 18.17 5.66
CA GLU A 411 -20.19 18.84 4.67
C GLU A 411 -20.50 17.90 3.49
N GLN A 412 -19.48 17.26 2.94
CA GLN A 412 -19.64 16.37 1.80
C GLN A 412 -20.31 15.04 2.17
N ALA A 413 -19.98 14.45 3.32
CA ALA A 413 -20.57 13.21 3.79
C ALA A 413 -22.08 13.31 3.99
N ILE A 414 -22.54 14.35 4.67
CA ILE A 414 -23.95 14.59 4.93
C ILE A 414 -24.64 15.13 3.67
N GLY A 415 -24.02 16.10 2.99
CA GLY A 415 -24.60 16.76 1.81
C GLY A 415 -24.83 15.83 0.63
N SER A 416 -24.03 14.78 0.47
CA SER A 416 -24.21 13.74 -0.55
C SER A 416 -25.25 12.68 -0.18
N GLY A 417 -25.67 12.59 1.08
CA GLY A 417 -26.54 11.52 1.60
C GLY A 417 -25.83 10.17 1.78
N HIS A 418 -24.50 10.11 1.60
CA HIS A 418 -23.74 8.88 1.83
C HIS A 418 -23.50 8.56 3.31
N PHE A 419 -23.68 9.57 4.19
CA PHE A 419 -23.59 9.42 5.64
C PHE A 419 -24.75 10.11 6.32
N GLU A 420 -25.18 9.53 7.43
CA GLU A 420 -26.11 10.14 8.37
C GLU A 420 -25.39 10.54 9.66
N LYS A 421 -25.85 11.59 10.29
CA LYS A 421 -25.41 11.97 11.63
C LYS A 421 -26.21 11.14 12.64
N VAL A 422 -25.51 10.35 13.47
CA VAL A 422 -26.14 9.46 14.46
C VAL A 422 -26.23 10.10 15.82
N ALA A 423 -25.15 10.72 16.26
CA ALA A 423 -25.06 11.36 17.56
C ALA A 423 -24.01 12.46 17.58
N ASP A 424 -24.15 13.40 18.52
CA ASP A 424 -23.07 14.31 18.91
C ASP A 424 -23.08 14.58 20.43
N PHE A 425 -21.95 15.12 20.91
CA PHE A 425 -21.76 15.55 22.28
C PHE A 425 -20.87 16.79 22.31
N GLY A 426 -21.20 17.75 23.20
CA GLY A 426 -20.33 18.88 23.47
C GLY A 426 -20.33 19.98 22.38
N VAL A 427 -21.30 19.95 21.45
CA VAL A 427 -21.46 20.95 20.38
C VAL A 427 -22.22 22.16 20.91
N GLU A 428 -23.43 21.94 21.43
CA GLU A 428 -24.26 22.97 22.03
C GLU A 428 -24.33 22.83 23.56
N GLU A 429 -24.48 21.58 24.04
CA GLU A 429 -24.56 21.23 25.45
C GLU A 429 -23.74 19.99 25.76
N ASP A 430 -23.44 19.75 27.05
CA ASP A 430 -22.74 18.54 27.53
C ASP A 430 -23.68 17.34 27.71
N VAL A 431 -24.48 17.07 26.66
CA VAL A 431 -25.45 15.98 26.59
C VAL A 431 -25.27 15.24 25.27
N VAL A 432 -25.42 13.93 25.26
CA VAL A 432 -25.46 13.13 24.03
C VAL A 432 -26.79 13.40 23.32
N ARG A 433 -26.70 13.91 22.10
CA ARG A 433 -27.88 14.08 21.25
C ARG A 433 -27.88 12.97 20.21
N ILE A 434 -28.98 12.28 20.04
CA ILE A 434 -29.21 11.22 19.07
C ILE A 434 -30.13 11.76 17.98
N PHE A 435 -29.82 11.44 16.70
CA PHE A 435 -30.52 11.95 15.52
C PHE A 435 -31.21 10.85 14.74
#